data_932225a5622ff80c96e945863ccc4f20
#
_entry.id   932225a5622ff80c96e945863ccc4f20
#
_cell.length_a   1.000
_cell.length_b   1.000
_cell.length_c   1.000
_cell.angle_alpha   90.00
_cell.angle_beta   90.00
_cell.angle_gamma   90.00
#
_symmetry.space_group_name_H-M   'P 1'
#
loop_
_entity.id
_entity.type
_entity.pdbx_description
1 polymer ?
#
loop_
_entity_poly.entity_id
_entity_poly.type
_entity_poly.pdbx_seq_one_letter_code
_entity_poly.pdbx_strand_id
1 'polypeptide(L)'
;MNKNSYEKTISIETFNDIVSKYYRPLEVKQVHASTVMFQIDDCKYYCSLTGEKKDTINVGNIMNQFNRLVEAGYELKEGQFGKTTTKEQGRTKRVDWNIEDPGNFWYTDDRRAGKWLKCWSYDLNSAFSYAMTKPMPDTSKEPRLRDLVKENEIGFYSDGGATTKIGAYAEYIFPLMPSPFTKYVENYYNKKQKAKDKNERNCWKKFLNIPSGMLHRKNIFMRNAVLYYAKQHIEQYIDDDTVYCNTDSIISIKPRTDLPISNKIGEFKEEKQNVSFKYLEPGIYQWEQECHYKGIPGIALTDIEKPEDWANNLPYKYDKTLRRIVKNGENK
;
A
#
# COMPACT_ATOMS: atom_id res chain seq x y z
N MET A 1 1.99 28.66 11.03
CA MET A 1 3.02 28.32 10.02
C MET A 1 2.99 26.81 9.80
N ASN A 2 2.51 26.36 8.64
CA ASN A 2 2.59 24.94 8.27
C ASN A 2 4.06 24.60 8.05
N LYS A 3 4.68 23.91 9.00
CA LYS A 3 5.99 23.29 8.80
C LYS A 3 5.79 22.14 7.81
N ASN A 4 6.11 22.40 6.54
CA ASN A 4 6.19 21.32 5.55
C ASN A 4 7.41 20.48 5.91
N SER A 5 7.21 19.32 6.52
CA SER A 5 8.26 18.32 6.65
C SER A 5 8.61 17.84 5.25
N TYR A 6 9.82 18.10 4.81
CA TYR A 6 10.32 17.63 3.52
C TYR A 6 10.83 16.20 3.67
N GLU A 7 10.52 15.36 2.70
CA GLU A 7 11.06 14.01 2.63
C GLU A 7 11.89 13.86 1.36
N LYS A 8 13.12 13.37 1.49
CA LYS A 8 14.05 13.13 0.39
C LYS A 8 14.51 11.68 0.39
N THR A 9 14.50 11.05 -0.78
CA THR A 9 15.20 9.79 -0.98
C THR A 9 16.55 10.08 -1.60
N ILE A 10 17.61 9.53 -1.01
CA ILE A 10 19.01 9.78 -1.40
C ILE A 10 19.72 8.47 -1.71
N SER A 11 20.80 8.55 -2.49
CA SER A 11 21.67 7.40 -2.76
C SER A 11 22.46 7.00 -1.51
N ILE A 12 23.01 5.78 -1.50
CA ILE A 12 23.90 5.29 -0.44
C ILE A 12 25.13 6.20 -0.30
N GLU A 13 25.69 6.65 -1.41
CA GLU A 13 26.84 7.56 -1.42
C GLU A 13 26.49 8.89 -0.73
N THR A 14 25.39 9.53 -1.14
CA THR A 14 24.90 10.76 -0.52
C THR A 14 24.58 10.58 0.97
N PHE A 15 23.97 9.43 1.34
CA PHE A 15 23.68 9.10 2.72
C PHE A 15 24.97 9.05 3.54
N ASN A 16 25.96 8.28 3.07
CA ASN A 16 27.24 8.12 3.76
C ASN A 16 28.00 9.46 3.89
N ASP A 17 27.96 10.28 2.84
CA ASP A 17 28.59 11.61 2.83
C ASP A 17 27.96 12.53 3.91
N ILE A 18 26.63 12.60 3.96
CA ILE A 18 25.92 13.42 4.95
C ILE A 18 26.22 12.92 6.37
N VAL A 19 26.05 11.60 6.63
CA VAL A 19 26.21 11.04 7.98
C VAL A 19 27.65 11.19 8.50
N SER A 20 28.67 11.06 7.61
CA SER A 20 30.06 11.21 7.97
C SER A 20 30.47 12.66 8.29
N LYS A 21 29.89 13.64 7.59
CA LYS A 21 30.21 15.06 7.71
C LYS A 21 29.42 15.81 8.76
N TYR A 22 28.31 15.22 9.26
CA TYR A 22 27.46 15.90 10.22
C TYR A 22 28.17 16.02 11.59
N TYR A 23 28.25 17.22 12.12
CA TYR A 23 29.03 17.55 13.33
C TYR A 23 28.47 16.88 14.62
N ARG A 24 27.19 16.44 14.63
CA ARG A 24 26.59 15.65 15.70
C ARG A 24 26.18 14.27 15.20
N PRO A 25 26.21 13.24 16.07
CA PRO A 25 25.70 11.93 15.71
C PRO A 25 24.23 12.01 15.27
N LEU A 26 23.93 11.69 14.00
CA LEU A 26 22.55 11.56 13.53
C LEU A 26 21.96 10.24 14.02
N GLU A 27 20.73 10.29 14.53
CA GLU A 27 20.00 9.10 14.86
C GLU A 27 19.46 8.45 13.58
N VAL A 28 20.12 7.37 13.12
CA VAL A 28 19.68 6.60 11.98
C VAL A 28 18.74 5.51 12.43
N LYS A 29 17.52 5.51 11.89
CA LYS A 29 16.47 4.52 12.19
C LYS A 29 16.24 3.62 10.98
N GLN A 30 16.11 2.32 11.22
CA GLN A 30 15.60 1.41 10.21
C GLN A 30 14.08 1.48 10.23
N VAL A 31 13.49 2.03 9.16
CA VAL A 31 12.03 2.22 9.07
C VAL A 31 11.32 1.09 8.35
N HIS A 32 12.05 0.35 7.51
CA HIS A 32 11.65 -0.90 6.87
C HIS A 32 12.84 -1.83 6.76
N ALA A 33 12.62 -3.11 6.47
CA ALA A 33 13.70 -4.10 6.34
C ALA A 33 14.82 -3.63 5.38
N SER A 34 14.48 -2.89 4.33
CA SER A 34 15.43 -2.40 3.30
C SER A 34 15.61 -0.88 3.29
N THR A 35 15.16 -0.15 4.30
CA THR A 35 15.22 1.33 4.26
C THR A 35 15.64 1.88 5.60
N VAL A 36 16.69 2.71 5.57
CA VAL A 36 17.13 3.51 6.71
C VAL A 36 16.76 4.97 6.52
N MET A 37 16.59 5.69 7.62
CA MET A 37 16.20 7.10 7.64
C MET A 37 16.94 7.85 8.74
N PHE A 38 17.28 9.10 8.49
CA PHE A 38 17.63 10.09 9.49
C PHE A 38 16.91 11.41 9.23
N GLN A 39 16.91 12.31 10.21
CA GLN A 39 16.29 13.62 10.09
C GLN A 39 17.30 14.72 10.43
N ILE A 40 17.32 15.76 9.59
CA ILE A 40 18.03 17.02 9.84
C ILE A 40 16.98 18.13 9.77
N ASP A 41 16.82 18.88 10.84
CA ASP A 41 15.77 19.90 10.99
C ASP A 41 14.37 19.33 10.65
N ASP A 42 13.67 19.93 9.71
CA ASP A 42 12.34 19.50 9.27
C ASP A 42 12.40 18.54 8.04
N CYS A 43 13.61 18.11 7.60
CA CYS A 43 13.78 17.24 6.44
C CYS A 43 14.14 15.81 6.86
N LYS A 44 13.37 14.82 6.39
CA LYS A 44 13.66 13.39 6.54
C LYS A 44 14.36 12.88 5.29
N TYR A 45 15.43 12.15 5.50
CA TYR A 45 16.26 11.55 4.45
C TYR A 45 16.13 10.03 4.51
N TYR A 46 15.68 9.42 3.42
CA TYR A 46 15.53 7.98 3.29
C TYR A 46 16.57 7.42 2.33
N CYS A 47 17.13 6.27 2.66
CA CYS A 47 18.06 5.56 1.80
C CYS A 47 17.67 4.07 1.71
N SER A 48 17.63 3.54 0.49
CA SER A 48 17.36 2.12 0.26
C SER A 48 18.63 1.29 0.37
N LEU A 49 18.57 0.22 1.18
CA LEU A 49 19.64 -0.77 1.33
C LEU A 49 19.72 -1.75 0.14
N THR A 50 18.81 -1.66 -0.82
CA THR A 50 18.87 -2.43 -2.08
C THR A 50 19.81 -1.79 -3.10
N GLY A 51 20.27 -0.59 -2.84
CA GLY A 51 21.11 0.19 -3.77
C GLY A 51 20.31 0.88 -4.89
N GLU A 52 19.01 0.64 -4.99
CA GLU A 52 18.19 1.29 -6.01
C GLU A 52 17.86 2.72 -5.63
N LYS A 53 18.11 3.65 -6.55
CA LYS A 53 17.68 5.04 -6.42
C LYS A 53 16.21 5.13 -6.81
N LYS A 54 15.33 5.42 -5.83
CA LYS A 54 13.92 5.71 -6.14
C LYS A 54 13.74 7.17 -6.50
N ASP A 55 13.09 7.44 -7.63
CA ASP A 55 12.70 8.79 -8.02
C ASP A 55 11.81 9.42 -6.95
N THR A 56 12.19 10.61 -6.49
CA THR A 56 11.42 11.39 -5.52
C THR A 56 10.30 12.12 -6.22
N ILE A 57 9.06 11.74 -5.91
CA ILE A 57 7.89 12.57 -6.21
C ILE A 57 7.55 13.36 -4.96
N ASN A 58 7.31 14.65 -5.13
CA ASN A 58 6.85 15.49 -4.04
C ASN A 58 5.43 15.06 -3.61
N VAL A 59 5.37 14.34 -2.49
CA VAL A 59 4.11 13.84 -1.90
C VAL A 59 3.16 15.00 -1.58
N GLY A 60 3.68 16.18 -1.19
CA GLY A 60 2.89 17.38 -0.96
C GLY A 60 2.10 17.84 -2.19
N ASN A 61 2.66 17.65 -3.40
CA ASN A 61 1.94 17.98 -4.64
C ASN A 61 0.77 17.02 -4.88
N ILE A 62 0.96 15.72 -4.61
CA ILE A 62 -0.12 14.72 -4.70
C ILE A 62 -1.25 15.07 -3.74
N MET A 63 -0.91 15.49 -2.51
CA MET A 63 -1.87 15.90 -1.50
C MET A 63 -2.69 17.11 -1.91
N ASN A 64 -2.03 18.13 -2.42
CA ASN A 64 -2.71 19.35 -2.84
C ASN A 64 -3.69 19.07 -3.99
N GLN A 65 -3.30 18.22 -4.94
CA GLN A 65 -4.16 17.81 -6.04
C GLN A 65 -5.34 16.95 -5.55
N PHE A 66 -5.06 15.99 -4.65
CA PHE A 66 -6.10 15.16 -4.05
C PHE A 66 -7.12 16.03 -3.30
N ASN A 67 -6.66 16.92 -2.43
CA ASN A 67 -7.54 17.83 -1.69
C ASN A 67 -8.38 18.71 -2.62
N ARG A 68 -7.80 19.30 -3.67
CA ARG A 68 -8.53 20.13 -4.64
C ARG A 68 -9.64 19.37 -5.36
N LEU A 69 -9.37 18.13 -5.79
CA LEU A 69 -10.34 17.34 -6.54
C LEU A 69 -11.42 16.72 -5.64
N VAL A 70 -11.07 16.45 -4.39
CA VAL A 70 -12.03 16.02 -3.37
C VAL A 70 -12.88 17.19 -2.88
N GLU A 71 -12.30 18.37 -2.68
CA GLU A 71 -13.01 19.59 -2.26
C GLU A 71 -14.08 20.05 -3.27
N ALA A 72 -13.90 19.77 -4.56
CA ALA A 72 -14.90 20.07 -5.58
C ALA A 72 -16.20 19.24 -5.45
N GLY A 73 -16.24 18.20 -4.58
CA GLY A 73 -17.40 17.35 -4.34
C GLY A 73 -17.58 16.87 -2.90
N TYR A 74 -16.53 16.93 -2.06
CA TYR A 74 -16.56 16.44 -0.69
C TYR A 74 -15.47 17.13 0.14
N GLU A 75 -15.87 18.01 1.05
CA GLU A 75 -14.94 18.55 2.03
C GLU A 75 -14.74 17.54 3.17
N LEU A 76 -13.51 17.06 3.35
CA LEU A 76 -13.07 16.41 4.59
C LEU A 76 -12.97 17.49 5.69
N LYS A 77 -14.13 18.06 6.08
CA LYS A 77 -14.24 19.19 7.01
C LYS A 77 -13.83 18.80 8.42
N GLU A 78 -13.42 19.80 9.21
CA GLU A 78 -13.38 19.70 10.66
C GLU A 78 -14.76 19.28 11.17
N GLY A 79 -14.83 18.24 11.98
CA GLY A 79 -16.09 17.69 12.50
C GLY A 79 -16.58 16.40 11.85
N GLN A 80 -15.89 15.85 10.84
CA GLN A 80 -16.28 14.55 10.26
C GLN A 80 -15.92 13.39 11.18
N PHE A 81 -16.81 12.40 11.24
CA PHE A 81 -16.55 11.12 11.89
C PHE A 81 -15.45 10.35 11.15
N GLY A 82 -14.69 9.54 11.87
CA GLY A 82 -13.59 8.75 11.29
C GLY A 82 -12.27 9.50 11.14
N LYS A 83 -12.16 10.76 11.57
CA LYS A 83 -10.85 11.42 11.68
C LYS A 83 -9.98 10.71 12.70
N THR A 84 -8.75 10.40 12.31
CA THR A 84 -7.77 9.77 13.20
C THR A 84 -6.97 10.79 14.01
N THR A 85 -7.13 12.10 13.72
CA THR A 85 -6.46 13.16 14.46
C THR A 85 -7.38 14.38 14.59
N THR A 86 -7.37 15.01 15.75
CA THR A 86 -8.02 16.30 16.02
C THR A 86 -7.00 17.32 16.53
N LYS A 87 -7.31 18.60 16.40
CA LYS A 87 -6.52 19.69 17.00
C LYS A 87 -7.20 20.20 18.25
N GLU A 88 -6.56 20.04 19.38
CA GLU A 88 -6.98 20.65 20.65
C GLU A 88 -5.87 21.56 21.16
N GLN A 89 -6.21 22.83 21.47
CA GLN A 89 -5.27 23.84 21.99
C GLN A 89 -3.95 23.92 21.18
N GLY A 90 -4.04 23.84 19.84
CA GLY A 90 -2.88 23.88 18.94
C GLY A 90 -2.05 22.59 18.87
N ARG A 91 -2.40 21.55 19.62
CA ARG A 91 -1.74 20.23 19.58
C ARG A 91 -2.58 19.24 18.80
N THR A 92 -1.91 18.38 18.01
CA THR A 92 -2.57 17.26 17.32
C THR A 92 -2.74 16.11 18.31
N LYS A 93 -3.97 15.72 18.56
CA LYS A 93 -4.30 14.50 19.33
C LYS A 93 -4.81 13.41 18.37
N ARG A 94 -4.52 12.17 18.70
CA ARG A 94 -5.11 11.02 18.01
C ARG A 94 -6.54 10.81 18.53
N VAL A 95 -7.47 10.58 17.60
CA VAL A 95 -8.83 10.13 17.93
C VAL A 95 -8.83 8.61 17.83
N ASP A 96 -9.20 7.95 18.90
CA ASP A 96 -9.35 6.49 18.94
C ASP A 96 -10.81 6.14 18.64
N TRP A 97 -11.03 5.51 17.49
CA TRP A 97 -12.34 5.01 17.08
C TRP A 97 -12.57 3.55 17.48
N ASN A 98 -11.62 2.95 18.20
CA ASN A 98 -11.65 1.52 18.51
C ASN A 98 -11.92 0.68 17.25
N ILE A 99 -11.23 1.02 16.17
CA ILE A 99 -11.29 0.32 14.88
C ILE A 99 -9.87 0.19 14.32
N GLU A 100 -9.53 -0.99 13.85
CA GLU A 100 -8.23 -1.31 13.28
C GLU A 100 -8.18 -1.06 11.76
N ASP A 101 -6.97 -1.02 11.18
CA ASP A 101 -6.76 -1.18 9.74
C ASP A 101 -6.61 -2.70 9.49
N PRO A 102 -7.52 -3.33 8.72
CA PRO A 102 -7.46 -4.78 8.50
C PRO A 102 -6.25 -5.20 7.66
N GLY A 103 -5.47 -4.24 7.16
CA GLY A 103 -4.34 -4.50 6.28
C GLY A 103 -4.75 -4.94 4.87
N ASN A 104 -3.77 -5.42 4.13
CA ASN A 104 -3.99 -5.90 2.78
C ASN A 104 -4.55 -7.33 2.79
N PHE A 105 -5.36 -7.64 1.79
CA PHE A 105 -5.87 -8.99 1.59
C PHE A 105 -4.80 -9.92 1.05
N TRP A 106 -4.73 -11.13 1.59
CA TRP A 106 -3.84 -12.22 1.19
C TRP A 106 -4.61 -13.53 1.10
N TYR A 107 -4.20 -14.36 0.17
CA TYR A 107 -4.60 -15.75 0.07
C TYR A 107 -3.40 -16.61 -0.32
N THR A 108 -3.25 -17.76 0.33
CA THR A 108 -2.24 -18.78 0.01
C THR A 108 -2.87 -20.16 0.10
N ASP A 109 -2.54 -21.05 -0.84
CA ASP A 109 -2.87 -22.44 -0.71
C ASP A 109 -1.73 -23.16 0.02
N ASP A 110 -1.86 -23.35 1.31
CA ASP A 110 -0.82 -23.93 2.18
C ASP A 110 -0.33 -25.31 1.72
N ARG A 111 -1.16 -26.07 1.01
CA ARG A 111 -0.80 -27.39 0.45
C ARG A 111 0.32 -27.31 -0.59
N ARG A 112 0.49 -26.15 -1.22
CA ARG A 112 1.42 -25.87 -2.31
C ARG A 112 2.59 -24.97 -1.91
N ALA A 113 2.58 -24.43 -0.69
CA ALA A 113 3.65 -23.59 -0.17
C ALA A 113 5.00 -24.33 -0.20
N GLY A 114 6.06 -23.63 -0.52
CA GLY A 114 7.43 -24.19 -0.62
C GLY A 114 7.72 -25.02 -1.87
N LYS A 115 6.74 -25.28 -2.74
CA LYS A 115 6.89 -26.06 -3.97
C LYS A 115 7.05 -25.15 -5.19
N TRP A 116 7.89 -25.57 -6.14
CA TRP A 116 7.95 -24.96 -7.45
C TRP A 116 6.75 -25.41 -8.30
N LEU A 117 6.02 -24.44 -8.84
CA LEU A 117 4.84 -24.65 -9.67
C LEU A 117 4.99 -23.89 -10.99
N LYS A 118 4.38 -24.39 -12.06
CA LYS A 118 4.19 -23.63 -13.28
C LYS A 118 2.90 -22.82 -13.15
N CYS A 119 3.01 -21.49 -13.22
CA CYS A 119 1.91 -20.60 -12.92
C CYS A 119 1.73 -19.49 -13.97
N TRP A 120 0.52 -18.93 -13.94
CA TRP A 120 0.11 -17.72 -14.63
C TRP A 120 -0.13 -16.62 -13.60
N SER A 121 0.22 -15.37 -13.93
CA SER A 121 0.03 -14.22 -13.05
C SER A 121 -0.86 -13.18 -13.70
N TYR A 122 -1.84 -12.71 -12.95
CA TYR A 122 -2.81 -11.70 -13.34
C TYR A 122 -2.81 -10.59 -12.30
N ASP A 123 -2.64 -9.32 -12.74
CA ASP A 123 -2.58 -8.15 -11.87
C ASP A 123 -3.78 -7.24 -12.13
N LEU A 124 -4.46 -6.84 -11.07
CA LEU A 124 -5.63 -5.98 -11.14
C LEU A 124 -5.22 -4.52 -11.39
N ASN A 125 -5.71 -3.93 -12.47
CA ASN A 125 -5.38 -2.56 -12.84
C ASN A 125 -5.84 -1.56 -11.77
N SER A 126 -4.88 -1.09 -10.94
CA SER A 126 -5.10 -0.05 -9.93
C SER A 126 -6.20 -0.39 -8.92
N ALA A 127 -6.10 -1.56 -8.27
CA ALA A 127 -7.10 -2.12 -7.35
C ALA A 127 -7.66 -1.13 -6.32
N PHE A 128 -6.80 -0.45 -5.56
CA PHE A 128 -7.26 0.54 -4.58
C PHE A 128 -7.93 1.76 -5.21
N SER A 129 -7.44 2.20 -6.38
CA SER A 129 -8.09 3.29 -7.09
C SER A 129 -9.46 2.88 -7.63
N TYR A 130 -9.59 1.64 -8.12
CA TYR A 130 -10.89 1.07 -8.48
C TYR A 130 -11.83 1.03 -7.27
N ALA A 131 -11.36 0.53 -6.13
CA ALA A 131 -12.13 0.50 -4.90
C ALA A 131 -12.56 1.92 -4.44
N MET A 132 -11.70 2.93 -4.64
CA MET A 132 -12.03 4.33 -4.36
C MET A 132 -13.16 4.89 -5.24
N THR A 133 -13.51 4.27 -6.37
CA THR A 133 -14.67 4.69 -7.18
C THR A 133 -16.01 4.11 -6.70
N LYS A 134 -16.00 3.18 -5.77
CA LYS A 134 -17.21 2.58 -5.20
C LYS A 134 -17.90 3.52 -4.22
N PRO A 135 -19.19 3.33 -3.94
CA PRO A 135 -19.88 4.11 -2.92
C PRO A 135 -19.12 4.11 -1.58
N MET A 136 -18.98 5.27 -0.96
CA MET A 136 -18.22 5.46 0.27
C MET A 136 -19.12 5.75 1.46
N PRO A 137 -18.68 5.46 2.70
CA PRO A 137 -19.41 5.87 3.90
C PRO A 137 -19.54 7.39 3.96
N ASP A 138 -20.75 7.91 4.18
CA ASP A 138 -20.99 9.32 4.43
C ASP A 138 -20.60 9.67 5.87
N THR A 139 -19.33 9.91 6.09
CA THR A 139 -18.77 10.23 7.40
C THR A 139 -19.04 11.68 7.84
N SER A 140 -19.75 12.48 7.06
CA SER A 140 -20.32 13.77 7.51
C SER A 140 -21.46 13.57 8.51
N LYS A 141 -22.04 12.37 8.52
CA LYS A 141 -23.12 11.96 9.42
C LYS A 141 -22.58 11.13 10.58
N GLU A 142 -23.29 11.20 11.71
CA GLU A 142 -23.01 10.35 12.85
C GLU A 142 -23.33 8.87 12.51
N PRO A 143 -22.44 7.91 12.85
CA PRO A 143 -22.73 6.51 12.64
C PRO A 143 -23.84 6.02 13.58
N ARG A 144 -24.69 5.13 13.09
CA ARG A 144 -25.47 4.28 13.99
C ARG A 144 -24.53 3.26 14.62
N LEU A 145 -24.72 3.00 15.93
CA LEU A 145 -23.84 2.13 16.69
C LEU A 145 -24.54 0.80 17.00
N ARG A 146 -23.81 -0.31 16.83
CA ARG A 146 -24.20 -1.66 17.29
C ARG A 146 -25.59 -2.06 16.83
N ASP A 147 -25.81 -2.03 15.51
CA ASP A 147 -27.09 -2.29 14.89
C ASP A 147 -26.94 -3.16 13.62
N LEU A 148 -28.03 -3.47 12.95
CA LEU A 148 -28.05 -4.22 11.70
C LEU A 148 -27.89 -3.28 10.51
N VAL A 149 -27.03 -3.67 9.56
CA VAL A 149 -26.86 -2.98 8.28
C VAL A 149 -28.15 -3.06 7.45
N LYS A 150 -28.60 -1.91 6.93
CA LYS A 150 -29.76 -1.79 6.06
C LYS A 150 -29.33 -1.56 4.62
N GLU A 151 -30.29 -1.46 3.73
CA GLU A 151 -30.04 -1.10 2.32
C GLU A 151 -29.35 0.28 2.22
N ASN A 152 -28.40 0.39 1.29
CA ASN A 152 -27.57 1.60 1.09
C ASN A 152 -26.77 2.02 2.32
N GLU A 153 -26.34 1.08 3.13
CA GLU A 153 -25.46 1.29 4.27
C GLU A 153 -24.22 0.40 4.19
N ILE A 154 -23.17 0.81 4.91
CA ILE A 154 -21.98 0.03 5.15
C ILE A 154 -21.69 -0.03 6.65
N GLY A 155 -21.46 -1.23 7.16
CA GLY A 155 -21.11 -1.50 8.55
C GLY A 155 -19.62 -1.79 8.69
N PHE A 156 -19.05 -1.44 9.86
CA PHE A 156 -17.66 -1.68 10.22
C PHE A 156 -17.55 -2.38 11.57
N TYR A 157 -16.53 -3.24 11.69
CA TYR A 157 -16.18 -3.99 12.89
C TYR A 157 -14.91 -3.42 13.53
N SER A 158 -14.68 -3.70 14.81
CA SER A 158 -13.49 -3.24 15.55
C SER A 158 -12.17 -3.76 14.95
N ASP A 159 -12.16 -4.97 14.35
CA ASP A 159 -11.01 -5.53 13.64
C ASP A 159 -10.72 -4.85 12.29
N GLY A 160 -11.49 -3.83 11.95
CA GLY A 160 -11.36 -3.08 10.70
C GLY A 160 -12.10 -3.69 9.51
N GLY A 161 -12.70 -4.86 9.65
CA GLY A 161 -13.55 -5.45 8.63
C GLY A 161 -14.75 -4.57 8.31
N ALA A 162 -15.32 -4.71 7.11
CA ALA A 162 -16.52 -3.99 6.70
C ALA A 162 -17.50 -4.91 5.97
N THR A 163 -18.77 -4.49 5.89
CA THR A 163 -19.81 -5.24 5.21
C THR A 163 -20.93 -4.34 4.68
N THR A 164 -21.46 -4.69 3.52
CA THR A 164 -22.70 -4.10 2.97
C THR A 164 -23.85 -5.12 2.98
N LYS A 165 -23.65 -6.29 3.62
CA LYS A 165 -24.67 -7.34 3.70
C LYS A 165 -25.82 -6.90 4.60
N ILE A 166 -27.01 -6.79 4.04
CA ILE A 166 -28.24 -6.45 4.76
C ILE A 166 -28.47 -7.48 5.88
N GLY A 167 -28.80 -6.99 7.07
CA GLY A 167 -29.03 -7.80 8.26
C GLY A 167 -27.75 -8.26 8.99
N ALA A 168 -26.57 -7.93 8.50
CA ALA A 168 -25.33 -8.14 9.25
C ALA A 168 -25.26 -7.14 10.43
N TYR A 169 -24.87 -7.62 11.60
CA TYR A 169 -24.60 -6.76 12.76
C TYR A 169 -23.25 -6.09 12.58
N ALA A 170 -23.14 -4.79 12.89
CA ALA A 170 -21.90 -4.03 12.84
C ALA A 170 -21.83 -3.02 13.98
N GLU A 171 -20.61 -2.61 14.33
CA GLU A 171 -20.36 -1.69 15.46
C GLU A 171 -20.56 -0.23 15.06
N TYR A 172 -20.19 0.12 13.82
CA TYR A 172 -20.38 1.46 13.25
C TYR A 172 -21.04 1.32 11.89
N ILE A 173 -22.15 2.01 11.67
CA ILE A 173 -22.91 1.93 10.42
C ILE A 173 -23.09 3.33 9.86
N PHE A 174 -22.70 3.52 8.59
CA PHE A 174 -22.88 4.76 7.86
C PHE A 174 -23.76 4.55 6.64
N PRO A 175 -24.58 5.54 6.26
CA PRO A 175 -25.19 5.53 4.93
C PRO A 175 -24.11 5.62 3.86
N LEU A 176 -24.36 4.99 2.71
CA LEU A 176 -23.49 5.11 1.55
C LEU A 176 -23.81 6.40 0.77
N MET A 177 -22.78 7.03 0.24
CA MET A 177 -22.85 8.14 -0.70
C MET A 177 -22.06 7.81 -1.97
N PRO A 178 -22.34 8.48 -3.11
CA PRO A 178 -21.47 8.41 -4.29
C PRO A 178 -20.02 8.75 -3.92
N SER A 179 -19.07 8.01 -4.49
CA SER A 179 -17.67 8.24 -4.15
C SER A 179 -17.21 9.68 -4.46
N PRO A 180 -16.65 10.38 -3.49
CA PRO A 180 -16.05 11.70 -3.71
C PRO A 180 -14.73 11.64 -4.49
N PHE A 181 -14.19 10.43 -4.74
CA PHE A 181 -12.87 10.22 -5.34
C PHE A 181 -12.93 9.89 -6.83
N THR A 182 -14.12 9.63 -7.39
CA THR A 182 -14.28 9.15 -8.77
C THR A 182 -13.59 10.06 -9.78
N LYS A 183 -13.86 11.37 -9.74
CA LYS A 183 -13.22 12.35 -10.65
C LYS A 183 -11.70 12.40 -10.53
N TYR A 184 -11.18 12.26 -9.31
CA TYR A 184 -9.74 12.20 -9.06
C TYR A 184 -9.12 10.96 -9.72
N VAL A 185 -9.72 9.80 -9.48
CA VAL A 185 -9.24 8.51 -10.00
C VAL A 185 -9.27 8.52 -11.53
N GLU A 186 -10.38 8.92 -12.15
CA GLU A 186 -10.55 8.98 -13.60
C GLU A 186 -9.49 9.89 -14.25
N ASN A 187 -9.28 11.08 -13.68
CA ASN A 187 -8.28 12.03 -14.20
C ASN A 187 -6.87 11.42 -14.23
N TYR A 188 -6.42 10.84 -13.11
CA TYR A 188 -5.06 10.31 -13.03
C TYR A 188 -4.90 8.95 -13.69
N TYR A 189 -5.96 8.15 -13.76
CA TYR A 189 -5.94 6.93 -14.54
C TYR A 189 -5.80 7.22 -16.03
N ASN A 190 -6.54 8.17 -16.56
CA ASN A 190 -6.42 8.63 -17.94
C ASN A 190 -5.02 9.18 -18.26
N LYS A 191 -4.40 9.94 -17.35
CA LYS A 191 -3.01 10.40 -17.49
C LYS A 191 -2.03 9.23 -17.52
N LYS A 192 -2.19 8.24 -16.63
CA LYS A 192 -1.39 7.01 -16.59
C LYS A 192 -1.48 6.23 -17.93
N GLN A 193 -2.68 6.14 -18.52
CA GLN A 193 -2.87 5.43 -19.79
C GLN A 193 -2.25 6.19 -20.98
N LYS A 194 -2.23 7.51 -20.94
CA LYS A 194 -1.67 8.39 -21.99
C LYS A 194 -0.18 8.70 -21.80
N ALA A 195 0.46 8.15 -20.77
CA ALA A 195 1.86 8.40 -20.44
C ALA A 195 2.77 7.97 -21.59
N LYS A 196 3.71 8.84 -21.97
CA LYS A 196 4.62 8.65 -23.11
C LYS A 196 5.73 7.64 -22.81
N ASP A 197 6.11 7.51 -21.56
CA ASP A 197 7.18 6.64 -21.11
C ASP A 197 6.90 6.01 -19.74
N LYS A 198 7.78 5.09 -19.30
CA LYS A 198 7.68 4.37 -18.03
C LYS A 198 7.78 5.30 -16.82
N ASN A 199 8.58 6.36 -16.89
CA ASN A 199 8.80 7.28 -15.76
C ASN A 199 7.55 8.13 -15.54
N GLU A 200 6.98 8.68 -16.60
CA GLU A 200 5.72 9.41 -16.55
C GLU A 200 4.58 8.50 -16.04
N ARG A 201 4.49 7.26 -16.56
CA ARG A 201 3.51 6.27 -16.11
C ARG A 201 3.66 5.96 -14.62
N ASN A 202 4.89 5.78 -14.13
CA ASN A 202 5.17 5.55 -12.72
C ASN A 202 4.82 6.77 -11.85
N CYS A 203 5.01 7.97 -12.37
CA CYS A 203 4.57 9.20 -11.70
C CYS A 203 3.06 9.17 -11.46
N TRP A 204 2.25 8.97 -12.51
CA TRP A 204 0.80 8.91 -12.37
C TRP A 204 0.31 7.71 -11.54
N LYS A 205 1.04 6.57 -11.55
CA LYS A 205 0.77 5.44 -10.65
C LYS A 205 0.87 5.86 -9.18
N LYS A 206 1.82 6.72 -8.81
CA LYS A 206 1.95 7.22 -7.44
C LYS A 206 0.78 8.13 -7.05
N PHE A 207 0.29 8.98 -7.97
CA PHE A 207 -0.94 9.76 -7.74
C PHE A 207 -2.15 8.87 -7.47
N LEU A 208 -2.24 7.72 -8.09
CA LEU A 208 -3.33 6.77 -7.87
C LEU A 208 -3.20 6.01 -6.54
N ASN A 209 -2.01 5.58 -6.15
CA ASN A 209 -1.80 4.68 -5.01
C ASN A 209 -1.68 5.42 -3.66
N ILE A 210 -1.01 6.58 -3.64
CA ILE A 210 -0.74 7.31 -2.39
C ILE A 210 -2.03 7.74 -1.67
N PRO A 211 -3.09 8.24 -2.34
CA PRO A 211 -4.31 8.68 -1.65
C PRO A 211 -4.97 7.59 -0.81
N SER A 212 -5.03 6.35 -1.29
CA SER A 212 -5.63 5.25 -0.51
C SER A 212 -4.90 5.01 0.82
N GLY A 213 -3.56 5.05 0.80
CA GLY A 213 -2.75 4.94 2.02
C GLY A 213 -2.90 6.14 2.96
N MET A 214 -3.24 7.30 2.41
CA MET A 214 -3.44 8.51 3.21
C MET A 214 -4.78 8.56 3.91
N LEU A 215 -5.80 7.88 3.38
CA LEU A 215 -7.09 7.73 4.06
C LEU A 215 -6.90 7.10 5.44
N HIS A 216 -5.93 6.21 5.63
CA HIS A 216 -5.58 5.66 6.94
C HIS A 216 -5.35 6.74 8.01
N ARG A 217 -4.72 7.86 7.63
CA ARG A 217 -4.44 8.99 8.56
C ARG A 217 -5.55 10.03 8.62
N LYS A 218 -6.44 10.06 7.63
CA LYS A 218 -7.46 11.10 7.49
C LYS A 218 -8.85 10.62 7.85
N ASN A 219 -9.21 9.41 7.42
CA ASN A 219 -10.53 8.85 7.66
C ASN A 219 -10.46 7.32 7.61
N ILE A 220 -10.45 6.69 8.78
CA ILE A 220 -10.28 5.24 8.91
C ILE A 220 -11.44 4.45 8.28
N PHE A 221 -12.67 4.95 8.37
CA PHE A 221 -13.82 4.28 7.78
C PHE A 221 -13.77 4.28 6.24
N MET A 222 -13.36 5.39 5.62
CA MET A 222 -13.14 5.42 4.18
C MET A 222 -11.97 4.52 3.77
N ARG A 223 -10.88 4.48 4.57
CA ARG A 223 -9.78 3.54 4.34
C ARG A 223 -10.25 2.10 4.34
N ASN A 224 -11.01 1.71 5.36
CA ASN A 224 -11.49 0.34 5.52
C ASN A 224 -12.53 -0.02 4.44
N ALA A 225 -13.35 0.93 3.99
CA ALA A 225 -14.24 0.74 2.84
C ALA A 225 -13.44 0.45 1.55
N VAL A 226 -12.35 1.17 1.30
CA VAL A 226 -11.47 0.90 0.13
C VAL A 226 -10.87 -0.50 0.20
N LEU A 227 -10.38 -0.92 1.36
CA LEU A 227 -9.84 -2.27 1.56
C LEU A 227 -10.90 -3.35 1.35
N TYR A 228 -12.10 -3.13 1.89
CA TYR A 228 -13.24 -4.01 1.74
C TYR A 228 -13.63 -4.21 0.27
N TYR A 229 -13.80 -3.11 -0.49
CA TYR A 229 -14.15 -3.22 -1.90
C TYR A 229 -13.03 -3.82 -2.76
N ALA A 230 -11.77 -3.55 -2.45
CA ALA A 230 -10.65 -4.16 -3.13
C ALA A 230 -10.62 -5.68 -2.89
N LYS A 231 -10.80 -6.10 -1.62
CA LYS A 231 -10.91 -7.52 -1.24
C LYS A 231 -12.08 -8.19 -1.94
N GLN A 232 -13.29 -7.65 -1.81
CA GLN A 232 -14.47 -8.22 -2.45
C GLN A 232 -14.30 -8.41 -3.96
N HIS A 233 -13.66 -7.44 -4.61
CA HIS A 233 -13.48 -7.50 -6.05
C HIS A 233 -12.53 -8.60 -6.48
N ILE A 234 -11.46 -8.88 -5.76
CA ILE A 234 -10.51 -9.93 -6.12
C ILE A 234 -10.96 -11.31 -5.61
N GLU A 235 -11.59 -11.37 -4.44
CA GLU A 235 -11.96 -12.60 -3.75
C GLU A 235 -12.95 -13.45 -4.56
N GLN A 236 -13.84 -12.83 -5.35
CA GLN A 236 -14.77 -13.53 -6.23
C GLN A 236 -14.10 -14.38 -7.34
N TYR A 237 -12.82 -14.11 -7.61
CA TYR A 237 -12.04 -14.84 -8.62
C TYR A 237 -11.07 -15.86 -8.01
N ILE A 238 -11.07 -16.06 -6.69
CA ILE A 238 -10.27 -17.10 -6.04
C ILE A 238 -11.00 -18.43 -6.15
N ASP A 239 -10.29 -19.41 -6.68
CA ASP A 239 -10.78 -20.78 -6.88
C ASP A 239 -9.72 -21.83 -6.50
N ASP A 240 -10.00 -23.12 -6.76
CA ASP A 240 -9.09 -24.23 -6.45
C ASP A 240 -7.77 -24.21 -7.24
N ASP A 241 -7.72 -23.53 -8.38
CA ASP A 241 -6.51 -23.36 -9.19
C ASP A 241 -5.67 -22.15 -8.75
N THR A 242 -6.23 -21.28 -7.91
CA THR A 242 -5.51 -20.15 -7.32
C THR A 242 -4.56 -20.63 -6.23
N VAL A 243 -3.28 -20.30 -6.35
CA VAL A 243 -2.26 -20.71 -5.37
C VAL A 243 -1.81 -19.58 -4.47
N TYR A 244 -1.92 -18.34 -4.96
CA TYR A 244 -1.48 -17.17 -4.23
C TYR A 244 -2.24 -15.92 -4.71
N CYS A 245 -2.62 -15.08 -3.78
CA CYS A 245 -3.15 -13.75 -4.05
C CYS A 245 -2.53 -12.75 -3.08
N ASN A 246 -2.13 -11.60 -3.61
CA ASN A 246 -1.64 -10.49 -2.81
C ASN A 246 -2.30 -9.20 -3.28
N THR A 247 -3.28 -8.74 -2.53
CA THR A 247 -3.97 -7.46 -2.71
C THR A 247 -4.61 -7.26 -4.09
N ASP A 248 -3.81 -7.29 -5.15
CA ASP A 248 -4.17 -6.94 -6.52
C ASP A 248 -3.70 -7.96 -7.57
N SER A 249 -3.08 -9.06 -7.13
CA SER A 249 -2.59 -10.10 -8.04
C SER A 249 -3.15 -11.47 -7.72
N ILE A 250 -3.55 -12.22 -8.75
CA ILE A 250 -3.93 -13.65 -8.68
C ILE A 250 -2.86 -14.46 -9.39
N ILE A 251 -2.38 -15.51 -8.73
CA ILE A 251 -1.47 -16.48 -9.29
C ILE A 251 -2.15 -17.84 -9.32
N SER A 252 -2.27 -18.41 -10.52
CA SER A 252 -3.01 -19.65 -10.78
C SER A 252 -2.10 -20.68 -11.44
N ILE A 253 -2.35 -21.97 -11.15
CA ILE A 253 -1.67 -23.10 -11.81
C ILE A 253 -2.22 -23.44 -13.18
N LYS A 254 -3.28 -22.73 -13.61
CA LYS A 254 -3.88 -22.85 -14.94
C LYS A 254 -4.13 -21.46 -15.53
N PRO A 255 -4.18 -21.34 -16.87
CA PRO A 255 -4.64 -20.10 -17.50
C PRO A 255 -6.09 -19.83 -17.13
N ARG A 256 -6.40 -18.55 -16.84
CA ARG A 256 -7.73 -18.07 -16.43
C ARG A 256 -8.46 -17.42 -17.60
N THR A 257 -9.57 -18.02 -17.97
CA THR A 257 -10.44 -17.51 -19.06
C THR A 257 -11.66 -16.74 -18.53
N ASP A 258 -11.88 -16.81 -17.23
CA ASP A 258 -12.99 -16.15 -16.51
C ASP A 258 -12.67 -14.73 -16.06
N LEU A 259 -11.39 -14.35 -16.06
CA LEU A 259 -10.97 -13.01 -15.68
C LEU A 259 -11.26 -11.98 -16.79
N PRO A 260 -11.83 -10.80 -16.47
CA PRO A 260 -11.97 -9.71 -17.44
C PRO A 260 -10.59 -9.10 -17.72
N ILE A 261 -9.98 -9.50 -18.84
CA ILE A 261 -8.63 -9.04 -19.22
C ILE A 261 -8.73 -7.80 -20.11
N SER A 262 -8.28 -6.65 -19.62
CA SER A 262 -8.14 -5.42 -20.39
C SER A 262 -7.25 -4.38 -19.72
N ASN A 263 -7.15 -3.19 -20.33
CA ASN A 263 -6.46 -2.03 -19.74
C ASN A 263 -7.39 -1.13 -18.92
N LYS A 264 -8.64 -1.53 -18.64
CA LYS A 264 -9.54 -0.71 -17.82
C LYS A 264 -9.20 -0.83 -16.34
N ILE A 265 -9.55 0.21 -15.57
CA ILE A 265 -9.41 0.18 -14.12
C ILE A 265 -10.31 -0.91 -13.54
N GLY A 266 -9.77 -1.71 -12.61
CA GLY A 266 -10.51 -2.81 -11.98
C GLY A 266 -10.65 -4.07 -12.85
N GLU A 267 -10.07 -4.11 -14.06
CA GLU A 267 -9.93 -5.31 -14.85
C GLU A 267 -8.49 -5.82 -14.79
N PHE A 268 -8.28 -7.10 -15.07
CA PHE A 268 -6.98 -7.73 -14.95
C PHE A 268 -6.13 -7.51 -16.21
N LYS A 269 -4.82 -7.58 -16.03
CA LYS A 269 -3.83 -7.77 -17.09
C LYS A 269 -3.05 -9.05 -16.79
N GLU A 270 -2.79 -9.84 -17.80
CA GLU A 270 -1.89 -10.97 -17.68
C GLU A 270 -0.44 -10.48 -17.68
N GLU A 271 0.34 -10.89 -16.69
CA GLU A 271 1.72 -10.46 -16.54
C GLU A 271 2.73 -11.57 -16.85
N LYS A 272 2.40 -12.81 -16.48
CA LYS A 272 3.28 -13.98 -16.69
C LYS A 272 2.45 -15.18 -17.13
N GLN A 273 3.01 -15.99 -18.03
CA GLN A 273 2.41 -17.20 -18.57
C GLN A 273 3.33 -18.40 -18.38
N ASN A 274 2.87 -19.45 -17.72
CA ASN A 274 3.57 -20.71 -17.57
C ASN A 274 5.01 -20.55 -17.03
N VAL A 275 5.20 -19.65 -16.06
CA VAL A 275 6.50 -19.34 -15.44
C VAL A 275 6.63 -20.07 -14.12
N SER A 276 7.84 -20.49 -13.73
CA SER A 276 8.09 -21.14 -12.45
C SER A 276 7.88 -20.15 -11.32
N PHE A 277 7.06 -20.55 -10.34
CA PHE A 277 6.69 -19.75 -9.18
C PHE A 277 6.82 -20.60 -7.90
N LYS A 278 7.33 -20.02 -6.84
CA LYS A 278 7.39 -20.59 -5.49
C LYS A 278 7.04 -19.50 -4.48
N TYR A 279 6.32 -19.84 -3.44
CA TYR A 279 6.08 -18.96 -2.29
C TYR A 279 6.24 -19.74 -0.99
N LEU A 280 6.54 -19.02 0.09
CA LEU A 280 6.66 -19.58 1.43
C LEU A 280 5.51 -19.11 2.33
N GLU A 281 5.25 -17.80 2.32
CA GLU A 281 4.20 -17.15 3.07
C GLU A 281 3.74 -15.84 2.36
N PRO A 282 2.69 -15.16 2.83
CA PRO A 282 2.28 -13.87 2.28
C PRO A 282 3.44 -12.86 2.19
N GLY A 283 3.73 -12.41 0.97
CA GLY A 283 4.79 -11.45 0.69
C GLY A 283 6.18 -12.04 0.48
N ILE A 284 6.36 -13.37 0.59
CA ILE A 284 7.64 -14.05 0.34
C ILE A 284 7.46 -15.04 -0.79
N TYR A 285 7.94 -14.66 -1.98
CA TYR A 285 7.78 -15.47 -3.19
C TYR A 285 8.89 -15.24 -4.20
N GLN A 286 9.00 -16.15 -5.14
CA GLN A 286 9.98 -16.14 -6.22
C GLN A 286 9.36 -16.53 -7.57
N TRP A 287 9.67 -15.76 -8.61
CA TRP A 287 9.47 -16.09 -10.01
C TRP A 287 10.82 -16.44 -10.63
N GLU A 288 11.06 -17.70 -11.00
CA GLU A 288 12.36 -18.12 -11.55
C GLU A 288 13.54 -17.55 -10.75
N GLN A 289 14.20 -16.52 -11.26
CA GLN A 289 15.34 -15.85 -10.60
C GLN A 289 14.94 -14.54 -9.88
N GLU A 290 13.67 -14.10 -9.99
CA GLU A 290 13.18 -12.87 -9.34
C GLU A 290 12.60 -13.21 -7.97
N CYS A 291 13.34 -12.97 -6.90
CA CYS A 291 12.87 -13.17 -5.53
C CYS A 291 12.28 -11.89 -4.94
N HIS A 292 11.20 -12.04 -4.18
CA HIS A 292 10.53 -10.96 -3.48
C HIS A 292 10.31 -11.32 -2.01
N TYR A 293 10.64 -10.39 -1.14
CA TYR A 293 10.35 -10.47 0.29
C TYR A 293 9.58 -9.21 0.71
N LYS A 294 8.28 -9.35 0.99
CA LYS A 294 7.39 -8.24 1.37
C LYS A 294 7.56 -7.00 0.46
N GLY A 295 7.60 -7.24 -0.85
CA GLY A 295 7.76 -6.19 -1.87
C GLY A 295 9.20 -5.72 -2.12
N ILE A 296 10.21 -6.36 -1.54
CA ILE A 296 11.61 -6.05 -1.77
C ILE A 296 12.21 -7.10 -2.72
N PRO A 297 12.76 -6.73 -3.88
CA PRO A 297 13.48 -7.66 -4.73
C PRO A 297 14.78 -8.11 -4.05
N GLY A 298 15.13 -9.36 -4.18
CA GLY A 298 16.31 -9.90 -3.49
C GLY A 298 16.70 -11.30 -3.91
N ILE A 299 17.24 -12.04 -2.99
CA ILE A 299 17.94 -13.31 -3.12
C ILE A 299 16.98 -14.46 -3.40
N ALA A 300 17.48 -15.51 -4.07
CA ALA A 300 16.74 -16.71 -4.36
C ALA A 300 16.23 -17.41 -3.09
N LEU A 301 14.98 -17.83 -3.06
CA LEU A 301 14.39 -18.57 -1.93
C LEU A 301 15.02 -19.96 -1.71
N THR A 302 15.83 -20.44 -2.65
CA THR A 302 16.61 -21.67 -2.49
C THR A 302 17.64 -21.56 -1.37
N ASP A 303 18.10 -20.34 -1.07
CA ASP A 303 19.16 -20.05 -0.11
C ASP A 303 18.60 -19.60 1.25
N ILE A 304 17.27 -19.61 1.40
CA ILE A 304 16.56 -19.12 2.59
C ILE A 304 15.68 -20.24 3.12
N GLU A 305 16.05 -20.79 4.26
CA GLU A 305 15.25 -21.80 4.96
C GLU A 305 14.15 -21.17 5.81
N LYS A 306 14.39 -19.95 6.31
CA LYS A 306 13.45 -19.20 7.15
C LYS A 306 13.31 -17.76 6.71
N PRO A 307 12.11 -17.16 6.84
CA PRO A 307 11.85 -15.78 6.46
C PRO A 307 12.74 -14.74 7.16
N GLU A 308 13.13 -14.98 8.41
CA GLU A 308 14.01 -14.11 9.19
C GLU A 308 15.44 -14.01 8.63
N ASP A 309 15.90 -15.02 7.90
CA ASP A 309 17.24 -15.04 7.31
C ASP A 309 17.38 -14.04 6.15
N TRP A 310 16.26 -13.59 5.61
CA TRP A 310 16.26 -12.69 4.47
C TRP A 310 16.88 -11.31 4.78
N ALA A 311 16.68 -10.78 5.98
CA ALA A 311 17.24 -9.48 6.39
C ALA A 311 18.78 -9.52 6.39
N ASN A 312 19.39 -10.70 6.63
CA ASN A 312 20.83 -10.91 6.62
C ASN A 312 21.41 -10.95 5.20
N ASN A 313 20.57 -11.10 4.18
CA ASN A 313 20.92 -11.29 2.79
C ASN A 313 20.68 -10.05 1.90
N LEU A 314 20.33 -8.89 2.48
CA LEU A 314 20.31 -7.64 1.73
C LEU A 314 21.68 -7.30 1.14
N PRO A 315 21.77 -6.74 -0.06
CA PRO A 315 23.04 -6.36 -0.66
C PRO A 315 23.82 -5.31 0.16
N TYR A 316 23.10 -4.56 0.98
CA TYR A 316 23.67 -3.54 1.87
C TYR A 316 23.07 -3.58 3.25
N LYS A 317 23.83 -3.18 4.27
CA LYS A 317 23.39 -2.98 5.66
C LYS A 317 23.89 -1.66 6.21
N TYR A 318 23.18 -1.10 7.20
CA TYR A 318 23.68 0.02 7.97
C TYR A 318 24.58 -0.49 9.10
N ASP A 319 25.85 -0.20 9.04
CA ASP A 319 26.82 -0.49 10.09
C ASP A 319 26.78 0.62 11.14
N LYS A 320 26.32 0.30 12.34
CA LYS A 320 26.20 1.26 13.46
C LYS A 320 27.56 1.73 13.98
N THR A 321 28.58 0.88 13.90
CA THR A 321 29.95 1.20 14.39
C THR A 321 30.63 2.14 13.43
N LEU A 322 30.60 1.84 12.14
CA LEU A 322 31.15 2.67 11.08
C LEU A 322 30.23 3.85 10.71
N ARG A 323 29.00 3.86 11.21
CA ARG A 323 27.96 4.87 10.93
C ARG A 323 27.76 5.12 9.43
N ARG A 324 27.80 4.05 8.63
CA ARG A 324 27.60 4.11 7.18
C ARG A 324 26.89 2.87 6.65
N ILE A 325 26.34 2.99 5.46
CA ILE A 325 25.81 1.83 4.72
C ILE A 325 27.00 1.15 4.03
N VAL A 326 27.17 -0.15 4.30
CA VAL A 326 28.21 -1.00 3.74
C VAL A 326 27.60 -2.14 2.96
N LYS A 327 28.36 -2.69 2.01
CA LYS A 327 27.96 -3.89 1.27
C LYS A 327 28.04 -5.11 2.20
N ASN A 328 27.02 -5.97 2.18
CA ASN A 328 27.06 -7.22 2.95
C ASN A 328 28.15 -8.14 2.40
N GLY A 329 28.90 -8.78 3.30
CA GLY A 329 30.04 -9.65 2.94
C GLY A 329 31.39 -8.93 2.82
N GLU A 330 31.45 -7.60 2.82
CA GLU A 330 32.70 -6.85 2.97
C GLU A 330 33.00 -6.70 4.47
N ASN A 331 33.54 -7.73 5.09
CA ASN A 331 34.22 -7.60 6.38
C ASN A 331 35.64 -7.08 6.14
N LYS A 332 35.93 -5.89 6.62
CA LYS A 332 37.31 -5.47 6.89
C LYS A 332 37.58 -5.56 8.36
#